data_23339a7fc3b9216f21739105e1600da3
#
_entry.id   23339a7fc3b9216f21739105e1600da3
#
_cell.length_a   1.000
_cell.length_b   1.000
_cell.length_c   1.000
_cell.angle_alpha   90.00
_cell.angle_beta   90.00
_cell.angle_gamma   90.00
#
_symmetry.space_group_name_H-M   'P 1'
#
loop_
_entity.id
_entity.type
_entity.pdbx_description
1 polymer ?
#
loop_
_entity_poly.entity_id
_entity_poly.type
_entity_poly.pdbx_seq_one_letter_code
_entity_poly.pdbx_strand_id
1 'polypeptide(L)'
;RDRLDEENLILSLYAKNIYHKKTIAKVTRMSFTGLADSLKVDSIVAPKKIIAGQIIRYVRAKMNKDDDSSVKTLYKIVDGEVEASEFIATPKITFLGMTLNDLNLKNHVLVAAISRENETIVPKGDTTIELGDHLVIISRGETMKSLNDIIRR
;
A
#
# COMPACT_ATOMS: atom_id res chain seq x y z
N ARG A 1 -22.88 -23.56 -3.48
CA ARG A 1 -22.06 -23.11 -2.30
C ARG A 1 -21.72 -21.60 -2.33
N ASP A 2 -22.29 -20.82 -3.25
CA ASP A 2 -22.00 -19.39 -3.43
C ASP A 2 -23.01 -18.43 -2.76
N ARG A 3 -23.96 -18.95 -2.00
CA ARG A 3 -25.00 -18.15 -1.31
C ARG A 3 -24.54 -17.49 0.00
N LEU A 4 -23.37 -17.88 0.51
CA LEU A 4 -22.88 -17.42 1.81
C LEU A 4 -22.43 -15.95 1.81
N ASP A 5 -22.09 -15.37 0.66
CA ASP A 5 -21.65 -13.97 0.58
C ASP A 5 -22.84 -13.01 0.82
N GLU A 6 -23.97 -13.26 0.16
CA GLU A 6 -25.20 -12.50 0.35
C GLU A 6 -25.71 -12.62 1.79
N GLU A 7 -25.73 -13.84 2.32
CA GLU A 7 -26.15 -14.09 3.70
C GLU A 7 -25.24 -13.37 4.69
N ASN A 8 -23.92 -13.43 4.52
CA ASN A 8 -22.97 -12.73 5.36
C ASN A 8 -23.17 -11.21 5.35
N LEU A 9 -23.44 -10.62 4.17
CA LEU A 9 -23.71 -9.20 4.05
C LEU A 9 -25.03 -8.82 4.74
N ILE A 10 -26.09 -9.59 4.49
CA ILE A 10 -27.41 -9.34 5.10
C ILE A 10 -27.33 -9.45 6.62
N LEU A 11 -26.69 -10.49 7.16
CA LEU A 11 -26.52 -10.68 8.60
C LEU A 11 -25.69 -9.56 9.23
N SER A 12 -24.62 -9.12 8.53
CA SER A 12 -23.80 -8.00 8.99
C SER A 12 -24.60 -6.69 9.05
N LEU A 13 -25.42 -6.42 8.03
CA LEU A 13 -26.31 -5.25 8.01
C LEU A 13 -27.36 -5.32 9.10
N TYR A 14 -27.96 -6.48 9.30
CA TYR A 14 -28.94 -6.69 10.37
C TYR A 14 -28.32 -6.44 11.74
N ALA A 15 -27.16 -7.05 12.01
CA ALA A 15 -26.48 -6.87 13.29
C ALA A 15 -26.07 -5.41 13.52
N LYS A 16 -25.61 -4.72 12.48
CA LYS A 16 -25.27 -3.29 12.56
C LYS A 16 -26.46 -2.42 12.84
N ASN A 17 -27.57 -2.60 12.10
CA ASN A 17 -28.71 -1.71 12.17
C ASN A 17 -29.57 -1.95 13.41
N ILE A 18 -29.73 -3.21 13.84
CA ILE A 18 -30.60 -3.57 14.98
C ILE A 18 -29.82 -3.49 16.28
N TYR A 19 -28.60 -3.97 16.32
CA TYR A 19 -27.82 -4.09 17.57
C TYR A 19 -26.75 -3.02 17.72
N HIS A 20 -26.57 -2.13 16.71
CA HIS A 20 -25.55 -1.08 16.69
C HIS A 20 -24.13 -1.60 17.00
N LYS A 21 -23.83 -2.82 16.54
CA LYS A 21 -22.53 -3.47 16.73
C LYS A 21 -21.65 -3.30 15.50
N LYS A 22 -20.35 -3.14 15.74
CA LYS A 22 -19.37 -3.17 14.66
C LYS A 22 -19.37 -4.54 14.01
N THR A 23 -19.47 -4.58 12.69
CA THR A 23 -19.62 -5.82 11.91
C THR A 23 -18.48 -6.01 10.93
N ILE A 24 -18.09 -7.27 10.74
CA ILE A 24 -17.09 -7.69 9.77
C ILE A 24 -17.73 -8.80 8.91
N ALA A 25 -17.85 -8.55 7.60
CA ALA A 25 -18.39 -9.52 6.65
C ALA A 25 -17.29 -10.21 5.87
N LYS A 26 -17.33 -11.54 5.75
CA LYS A 26 -16.49 -12.29 4.82
C LYS A 26 -17.17 -12.34 3.46
N VAL A 27 -16.45 -11.97 2.39
CA VAL A 27 -16.93 -12.01 1.01
C VAL A 27 -15.91 -12.76 0.15
N THR A 28 -16.39 -13.75 -0.60
CA THR A 28 -15.54 -14.61 -1.45
C THR A 28 -15.51 -14.12 -2.88
N ARG A 29 -16.64 -13.61 -3.40
CA ARG A 29 -16.77 -13.08 -4.76
C ARG A 29 -16.33 -11.62 -4.81
N MET A 30 -15.44 -11.30 -5.73
CA MET A 30 -14.90 -9.94 -5.91
C MET A 30 -15.98 -8.91 -6.28
N SER A 31 -17.03 -9.34 -6.99
CA SER A 31 -18.17 -8.48 -7.36
C SER A 31 -18.95 -7.92 -6.17
N PHE A 32 -18.85 -8.55 -5.01
CA PHE A 32 -19.54 -8.11 -3.81
C PHE A 32 -18.75 -7.10 -2.97
N THR A 33 -17.45 -6.88 -3.24
CA THR A 33 -16.65 -5.91 -2.47
C THR A 33 -17.17 -4.49 -2.66
N GLY A 34 -17.45 -4.07 -3.91
CA GLY A 34 -18.02 -2.75 -4.17
C GLY A 34 -19.46 -2.59 -3.66
N LEU A 35 -20.27 -3.66 -3.70
CA LEU A 35 -21.63 -3.63 -3.14
C LEU A 35 -21.60 -3.43 -1.61
N ALA A 36 -20.68 -4.05 -0.93
CA ALA A 36 -20.57 -3.97 0.51
C ALA A 36 -20.15 -2.57 0.99
N ASP A 37 -19.32 -1.85 0.22
CA ASP A 37 -19.01 -0.43 0.47
C ASP A 37 -20.27 0.43 0.36
N SER A 38 -21.11 0.19 -0.66
CA SER A 38 -22.39 0.88 -0.85
C SER A 38 -23.39 0.59 0.28
N LEU A 39 -23.33 -0.61 0.84
CA LEU A 39 -24.22 -1.04 1.94
C LEU A 39 -23.74 -0.57 3.32
N LYS A 40 -22.63 0.17 3.41
CA LYS A 40 -22.05 0.70 4.66
C LYS A 40 -21.78 -0.38 5.72
N VAL A 41 -21.35 -1.57 5.32
CA VAL A 41 -20.78 -2.56 6.23
C VAL A 41 -19.47 -2.01 6.80
N ASP A 42 -19.22 -2.19 8.10
CA ASP A 42 -18.07 -1.53 8.75
C ASP A 42 -16.73 -2.05 8.25
N SER A 43 -16.66 -3.33 7.92
CA SER A 43 -15.44 -3.95 7.39
C SER A 43 -15.74 -5.20 6.59
N ILE A 44 -14.92 -5.45 5.57
CA ILE A 44 -15.04 -6.63 4.70
C ILE A 44 -13.72 -7.38 4.69
N VAL A 45 -13.80 -8.70 4.81
CA VAL A 45 -12.67 -9.59 4.60
C VAL A 45 -12.89 -10.36 3.30
N ALA A 46 -12.06 -10.08 2.30
CA ALA A 46 -12.03 -10.76 1.00
C ALA A 46 -10.77 -11.64 0.90
N PRO A 47 -10.80 -12.92 1.27
CA PRO A 47 -9.60 -13.77 1.34
C PRO A 47 -8.84 -13.87 0.02
N LYS A 48 -9.54 -13.93 -1.12
CA LYS A 48 -8.91 -13.96 -2.44
C LYS A 48 -8.09 -12.69 -2.73
N LYS A 49 -8.59 -11.51 -2.33
CA LYS A 49 -7.87 -10.23 -2.49
C LYS A 49 -6.61 -10.19 -1.62
N ILE A 50 -6.71 -10.70 -0.38
CA ILE A 50 -5.58 -10.79 0.55
C ILE A 50 -4.51 -11.73 0.01
N ILE A 51 -4.89 -12.94 -0.42
CA ILE A 51 -3.96 -13.94 -0.97
C ILE A 51 -3.30 -13.42 -2.25
N ALA A 52 -4.08 -12.84 -3.18
CA ALA A 52 -3.54 -12.25 -4.39
C ALA A 52 -2.49 -11.17 -4.08
N GLY A 53 -2.76 -10.30 -3.11
CA GLY A 53 -1.79 -9.30 -2.64
C GLY A 53 -0.50 -9.93 -2.08
N GLN A 54 -0.60 -11.03 -1.34
CA GLN A 54 0.57 -11.75 -0.82
C GLN A 54 1.39 -12.39 -1.95
N ILE A 55 0.73 -13.00 -2.94
CA ILE A 55 1.40 -13.60 -4.10
C ILE A 55 2.13 -12.52 -4.90
N ILE A 56 1.48 -11.40 -5.18
CA ILE A 56 2.10 -10.28 -5.91
C ILE A 56 3.34 -9.77 -5.18
N ARG A 57 3.26 -9.57 -3.85
CA ARG A 57 4.41 -9.17 -3.04
C ARG A 57 5.56 -10.18 -3.15
N TYR A 58 5.26 -11.47 -3.01
CA TYR A 58 6.26 -12.54 -3.11
C TYR A 58 6.94 -12.56 -4.49
N VAL A 59 6.15 -12.47 -5.57
CA VAL A 59 6.68 -12.45 -6.94
C VAL A 59 7.57 -11.23 -7.16
N ARG A 60 7.12 -10.03 -6.76
CA ARG A 60 7.92 -8.80 -6.89
C ARG A 60 9.23 -8.89 -6.11
N ALA A 61 9.20 -9.39 -4.86
CA ALA A 61 10.41 -9.60 -4.07
C ALA A 61 11.39 -10.59 -4.71
N LYS A 62 10.88 -11.60 -5.45
CA LYS A 62 11.73 -12.55 -6.18
C LYS A 62 12.28 -12.00 -7.49
N MET A 63 11.52 -11.19 -8.21
CA MET A 63 11.96 -10.59 -9.47
C MET A 63 13.07 -9.54 -9.26
N ASN A 64 13.12 -8.91 -8.09
CA ASN A 64 14.06 -7.86 -7.77
C ASN A 64 15.27 -8.34 -6.95
N LYS A 65 15.64 -9.62 -7.08
CA LYS A 65 16.75 -10.22 -6.31
C LYS A 65 18.10 -9.55 -6.48
N ASP A 66 18.32 -8.85 -7.59
CA ASP A 66 19.60 -8.21 -7.91
C ASP A 66 19.66 -6.73 -7.50
N ASP A 67 18.59 -6.16 -6.96
CA ASP A 67 18.53 -4.77 -6.54
C ASP A 67 18.14 -4.67 -5.05
N ASP A 68 19.13 -4.38 -4.19
CA ASP A 68 18.93 -4.15 -2.76
C ASP A 68 17.99 -2.98 -2.45
N SER A 69 17.74 -2.09 -3.42
CA SER A 69 16.76 -0.99 -3.35
C SER A 69 15.33 -1.42 -3.70
N SER A 70 15.07 -2.75 -3.77
CA SER A 70 13.77 -3.29 -4.13
C SER A 70 12.69 -3.04 -3.07
N VAL A 71 11.44 -3.02 -3.53
CA VAL A 71 10.26 -2.88 -2.66
C VAL A 71 10.26 -3.94 -1.56
N LYS A 72 10.33 -3.53 -0.30
CA LYS A 72 10.22 -4.42 0.87
C LYS A 72 8.76 -4.76 1.16
N THR A 73 7.91 -3.77 1.12
CA THR A 73 6.49 -3.90 1.45
C THR A 73 5.66 -3.13 0.43
N LEU A 74 4.50 -3.69 0.06
CA LEU A 74 3.58 -3.07 -0.88
C LEU A 74 2.15 -3.17 -0.35
N TYR A 75 1.49 -2.05 -0.26
CA TYR A 75 0.06 -1.96 0.04
C TYR A 75 -0.66 -1.27 -1.10
N LYS A 76 -1.77 -1.86 -1.56
CA LYS A 76 -2.70 -1.20 -2.47
C LYS A 76 -3.81 -0.54 -1.66
N ILE A 77 -3.99 0.74 -1.89
CA ILE A 77 -4.97 1.59 -1.21
C ILE A 77 -5.94 2.14 -2.27
N VAL A 78 -7.14 2.55 -1.87
CA VAL A 78 -8.15 3.15 -2.76
C VAL A 78 -8.37 2.31 -4.02
N ASP A 79 -8.95 1.11 -3.85
CA ASP A 79 -9.29 0.15 -4.92
C ASP A 79 -8.15 -0.23 -5.86
N GLY A 80 -6.91 -0.05 -5.42
CA GLY A 80 -5.71 -0.40 -6.17
C GLY A 80 -5.17 0.72 -7.05
N GLU A 81 -5.76 1.90 -7.05
CA GLU A 81 -5.25 3.06 -7.78
C GLU A 81 -4.02 3.68 -7.12
N VAL A 82 -3.91 3.55 -5.80
CA VAL A 82 -2.80 4.09 -5.01
C VAL A 82 -2.00 2.94 -4.42
N GLU A 83 -0.69 3.00 -4.57
CA GLU A 83 0.24 2.05 -3.97
C GLU A 83 1.09 2.76 -2.90
N ALA A 84 1.21 2.15 -1.73
CA ALA A 84 2.19 2.52 -0.72
C ALA A 84 3.29 1.45 -0.70
N SER A 85 4.50 1.84 -1.00
CA SER A 85 5.65 0.95 -1.11
C SER A 85 6.75 1.37 -0.15
N GLU A 86 7.34 0.41 0.55
CA GLU A 86 8.49 0.64 1.41
C GLU A 86 9.78 0.26 0.69
N PHE A 87 10.76 1.15 0.74
CA PHE A 87 12.10 0.96 0.20
C PHE A 87 13.16 1.22 1.25
N ILE A 88 14.34 0.63 1.08
CA ILE A 88 15.52 0.98 1.85
C ILE A 88 16.47 1.78 0.95
N ALA A 89 16.98 2.88 1.47
CA ALA A 89 18.01 3.66 0.80
C ALA A 89 19.35 2.93 0.86
N THR A 90 19.80 2.42 -0.28
CA THR A 90 21.05 1.67 -0.45
C THR A 90 22.09 2.52 -1.17
N PRO A 91 23.38 2.12 -1.21
CA PRO A 91 24.42 2.86 -1.96
C PRO A 91 24.14 3.01 -3.46
N LYS A 92 23.20 2.24 -4.01
CA LYS A 92 22.79 2.31 -5.43
C LYS A 92 21.81 3.47 -5.72
N ILE A 93 21.36 4.19 -4.69
CA ILE A 93 20.46 5.33 -4.85
C ILE A 93 21.27 6.53 -5.36
N THR A 94 20.82 7.13 -6.46
CA THR A 94 21.54 8.20 -7.15
C THR A 94 21.44 9.57 -6.48
N PHE A 95 20.53 9.71 -5.51
CA PHE A 95 20.20 10.97 -4.83
C PHE A 95 20.41 10.92 -3.32
N LEU A 96 21.28 10.02 -2.82
CA LEU A 96 21.67 10.03 -1.40
C LEU A 96 22.29 11.37 -1.00
N GLY A 97 21.90 11.87 0.16
CA GLY A 97 22.37 13.16 0.70
C GLY A 97 21.69 14.39 0.10
N MET A 98 20.79 14.21 -0.88
CA MET A 98 20.00 15.31 -1.44
C MET A 98 18.74 15.56 -0.61
N THR A 99 18.30 16.82 -0.55
CA THR A 99 17.03 17.18 0.07
C THR A 99 15.86 16.85 -0.84
N LEU A 100 14.66 16.66 -0.27
CA LEU A 100 13.47 16.38 -1.09
C LEU A 100 13.12 17.53 -2.04
N ASN A 101 13.45 18.79 -1.69
CA ASN A 101 13.27 19.95 -2.55
C ASN A 101 14.17 19.91 -3.79
N ASP A 102 15.35 19.34 -3.66
CA ASP A 102 16.32 19.23 -4.77
C ASP A 102 16.00 18.06 -5.71
N LEU A 103 15.09 17.16 -5.27
CA LEU A 103 14.67 16.03 -6.07
C LEU A 103 13.57 16.42 -7.06
N ASN A 104 13.79 16.14 -8.34
CA ASN A 104 12.74 16.25 -9.34
C ASN A 104 11.82 15.04 -9.27
N LEU A 105 10.95 15.00 -8.25
CA LEU A 105 10.02 13.88 -8.06
C LEU A 105 9.02 13.79 -9.24
N LYS A 106 8.63 12.57 -9.57
CA LYS A 106 7.56 12.33 -10.52
C LYS A 106 6.23 12.89 -10.01
N ASN A 107 5.34 13.24 -10.94
CA ASN A 107 3.95 13.56 -10.60
C ASN A 107 3.30 12.38 -9.90
N HIS A 108 2.42 12.65 -8.94
CA HIS A 108 1.69 11.62 -8.20
C HIS A 108 2.56 10.65 -7.37
N VAL A 109 3.79 11.08 -7.02
CA VAL A 109 4.68 10.41 -6.09
C VAL A 109 4.88 11.27 -4.87
N LEU A 110 4.76 10.69 -3.69
CA LEU A 110 4.93 11.33 -2.40
C LEU A 110 5.82 10.47 -1.50
N VAL A 111 6.85 11.06 -0.91
CA VAL A 111 7.58 10.47 0.22
C VAL A 111 6.76 10.74 1.47
N ALA A 112 6.04 9.75 1.96
CA ALA A 112 5.05 9.91 3.04
C ALA A 112 5.67 9.82 4.43
N ALA A 113 6.70 8.99 4.60
CA ALA A 113 7.42 8.83 5.85
C ALA A 113 8.84 8.33 5.59
N ILE A 114 9.74 8.65 6.51
CA ILE A 114 11.09 8.10 6.58
C ILE A 114 11.26 7.52 7.98
N SER A 115 11.70 6.26 8.08
CA SER A 115 12.12 5.68 9.34
C SER A 115 13.64 5.58 9.35
N ARG A 116 14.27 6.23 10.32
CA ARG A 116 15.71 6.30 10.55
C ARG A 116 15.98 5.97 12.00
N GLU A 117 16.84 5.00 12.29
CA GLU A 117 17.23 4.60 13.66
C GLU A 117 16.02 4.35 14.60
N ASN A 118 14.95 3.72 14.08
CA ASN A 118 13.68 3.47 14.78
C ASN A 118 12.80 4.72 15.07
N GLU A 119 13.21 5.89 14.61
CA GLU A 119 12.36 7.08 14.63
C GLU A 119 11.61 7.25 13.31
N THR A 120 10.36 7.68 13.39
CA THR A 120 9.55 7.98 12.20
C THR A 120 9.51 9.48 11.96
N ILE A 121 10.02 9.90 10.82
CA ILE A 121 10.08 11.29 10.37
C ILE A 121 8.98 11.50 9.34
N VAL A 122 8.15 12.52 9.52
CA VAL A 122 7.29 13.05 8.46
C VAL A 122 8.14 14.03 7.65
N PRO A 123 8.58 13.66 6.44
CA PRO A 123 9.57 14.44 5.72
C PRO A 123 9.01 15.78 5.24
N LYS A 124 9.87 16.80 5.26
CA LYS A 124 9.62 18.11 4.67
C LYS A 124 10.55 18.29 3.46
N GLY A 125 10.40 19.39 2.76
CA GLY A 125 11.22 19.67 1.59
C GLY A 125 12.73 19.75 1.87
N ASP A 126 13.13 20.16 3.06
CA ASP A 126 14.53 20.25 3.53
C ASP A 126 15.08 18.94 4.12
N THR A 127 14.23 17.90 4.22
CA THR A 127 14.66 16.59 4.72
C THR A 127 15.56 15.90 3.70
N THR A 128 16.74 15.45 4.13
CA THR A 128 17.68 14.66 3.34
C THR A 128 17.38 13.18 3.42
N ILE A 129 17.65 12.47 2.31
CA ILE A 129 17.61 11.01 2.26
C ILE A 129 19.00 10.46 2.56
N GLU A 130 19.11 9.64 3.60
CA GLU A 130 20.37 9.07 4.04
C GLU A 130 20.44 7.56 3.80
N LEU A 131 21.66 7.04 3.79
CA LEU A 131 21.89 5.61 3.65
C LEU A 131 21.25 4.85 4.81
N GLY A 132 20.49 3.80 4.50
CA GLY A 132 19.80 2.98 5.49
C GLY A 132 18.39 3.46 5.86
N ASP A 133 17.97 4.64 5.37
CA ASP A 133 16.60 5.11 5.56
C ASP A 133 15.58 4.12 4.99
N HIS A 134 14.51 3.88 5.74
CA HIS A 134 13.33 3.20 5.26
C HIS A 134 12.31 4.25 4.81
N LEU A 135 12.05 4.31 3.51
CA LEU A 135 11.15 5.30 2.91
C LEU A 135 9.81 4.66 2.56
N VAL A 136 8.73 5.27 3.01
CA VAL A 136 7.38 4.94 2.55
C VAL A 136 7.00 5.88 1.42
N ILE A 137 6.88 5.32 0.23
CA ILE A 137 6.53 6.05 -0.99
C ILE A 137 5.07 5.75 -1.36
N ILE A 138 4.30 6.80 -1.56
CA ILE A 138 2.94 6.70 -2.10
C ILE A 138 2.98 7.11 -3.56
N SER A 139 2.44 6.26 -4.43
CA SER A 139 2.33 6.52 -5.87
C SER A 139 0.92 6.24 -6.39
N ARG A 140 0.48 7.02 -7.36
CA ARG A 140 -0.80 6.81 -8.05
C ARG A 140 -0.56 6.54 -9.52
N GLY A 141 -1.15 5.43 -10.02
CA GLY A 141 -1.10 5.05 -11.44
C GLY A 141 0.25 4.50 -11.93
N GLU A 142 1.30 4.50 -11.10
CA GLU A 142 2.60 3.94 -11.43
C GLU A 142 3.06 2.95 -10.37
N THR A 143 3.63 1.84 -10.83
CA THR A 143 4.28 0.85 -9.95
C THR A 143 5.76 1.14 -9.84
N MET A 144 6.24 1.42 -8.63
CA MET A 144 7.65 1.62 -8.35
C MET A 144 8.35 0.27 -8.15
N LYS A 145 9.43 0.03 -8.90
CA LYS A 145 10.25 -1.19 -8.77
C LYS A 145 11.49 -0.94 -7.91
N SER A 146 12.03 0.25 -7.98
CA SER A 146 13.22 0.71 -7.26
C SER A 146 12.97 2.10 -6.69
N LEU A 147 13.70 2.46 -5.64
CA LEU A 147 13.64 3.82 -5.09
C LEU A 147 14.10 4.88 -6.10
N ASN A 148 15.01 4.54 -7.03
CA ASN A 148 15.40 5.45 -8.11
C ASN A 148 14.27 5.79 -9.09
N ASP A 149 13.16 5.04 -9.07
CA ASP A 149 12.02 5.30 -9.96
C ASP A 149 11.17 6.52 -9.51
N ILE A 150 11.40 7.06 -8.31
CA ILE A 150 10.65 8.22 -7.82
C ILE A 150 11.01 9.53 -8.52
N ILE A 151 12.19 9.63 -9.10
CA ILE A 151 12.67 10.82 -9.81
C ILE A 151 12.32 10.77 -11.31
N ARG A 152 12.11 11.95 -11.89
CA ARG A 152 12.02 12.10 -13.35
C ARG A 152 13.41 11.96 -13.96
N ARG A 153 13.48 11.17 -15.00
CA ARG A 153 14.68 11.10 -15.86
C ARG A 153 14.69 12.26 -16.83
#